data_29dfaa85b5d8ea21532ae2598724cff7
#
_entry.id   29dfaa85b5d8ea21532ae2598724cff7
#
_cell.length_a   1.000
_cell.length_b   1.000
_cell.length_c   1.000
_cell.angle_alpha   90.00
_cell.angle_beta   90.00
_cell.angle_gamma   90.00
#
_symmetry.space_group_name_H-M   'P 1'
#
loop_
_entity.id
_entity.type
_entity.pdbx_description
1 polymer ?
#
loop_
_entity_poly.entity_id
_entity_poly.type
_entity_poly.pdbx_seq_one_letter_code
_entity_poly.pdbx_strand_id
1 'polypeptide(L)'
;NQYFDVIINDSGLDNETKNLNIFKKGLFNSDFVNENELLDILNPVIKSESIWKPHGLYLMAEYYFANNQKQKSKEFFQQLANLENASQKIKTEALKRLRVDFGE
;
A
#
# COMPACT_ATOMS: atom_id res chain seq x y z
N ASN A 1 12.52 -11.75 -0.91
CA ASN A 1 13.82 -11.11 -0.97
C ASN A 1 14.57 -11.29 0.35
N GLN A 2 15.69 -12.03 0.31
CA GLN A 2 16.41 -12.38 1.52
C GLN A 2 16.91 -11.17 2.33
N TYR A 3 17.37 -10.14 1.65
CA TYR A 3 17.85 -8.93 2.32
C TYR A 3 16.73 -8.27 3.14
N PHE A 4 15.57 -8.08 2.52
CA PHE A 4 14.43 -7.47 3.21
C PHE A 4 13.90 -8.35 4.32
N ASP A 5 13.91 -9.67 4.14
CA ASP A 5 13.44 -10.59 5.16
C ASP A 5 14.31 -10.52 6.41
N VAL A 6 15.63 -10.40 6.25
CA VAL A 6 16.54 -10.23 7.38
C VAL A 6 16.23 -8.94 8.15
N ILE A 7 16.04 -7.84 7.44
CA ILE A 7 15.72 -6.55 8.07
C ILE A 7 14.39 -6.61 8.79
N ILE A 8 13.36 -7.17 8.15
CA ILE A 8 12.01 -7.26 8.73
C ILE A 8 12.02 -8.05 10.03
N ASN A 9 12.84 -9.08 10.11
CA ASN A 9 12.90 -9.97 11.27
C ASN A 9 13.88 -9.50 12.36
N ASP A 10 14.56 -8.38 12.15
CA ASP A 10 15.49 -7.83 13.14
C ASP A 10 14.71 -7.21 14.30
N SER A 11 14.81 -7.82 15.46
CA SER A 11 14.09 -7.38 16.65
C SER A 11 14.57 -6.03 17.18
N GLY A 12 15.74 -5.56 16.74
CA GLY A 12 16.26 -4.26 17.15
C GLY A 12 15.65 -3.08 16.42
N LEU A 13 14.89 -3.32 15.35
CA LEU A 13 14.25 -2.25 14.59
C LEU A 13 12.96 -1.81 15.27
N ASP A 14 12.66 -0.52 15.23
CA ASP A 14 11.37 -0.03 15.68
C ASP A 14 10.27 -0.42 14.66
N ASN A 15 9.01 -0.31 15.09
CA ASN A 15 7.89 -0.77 14.29
C ASN A 15 7.75 -0.03 12.95
N GLU A 16 8.02 1.27 12.93
CA GLU A 16 7.86 2.02 11.69
C GLU A 16 9.00 1.74 10.70
N THR A 17 10.19 1.43 11.20
CA THR A 17 11.29 0.99 10.33
C THR A 17 10.93 -0.37 9.70
N LYS A 18 10.39 -1.28 10.49
CA LYS A 18 9.91 -2.58 9.96
C LYS A 18 8.84 -2.37 8.91
N ASN A 19 7.87 -1.50 9.19
CA ASN A 19 6.76 -1.25 8.27
C ASN A 19 7.24 -0.61 6.97
N LEU A 20 8.22 0.29 7.04
CA LEU A 20 8.83 0.86 5.85
C LEU A 20 9.47 -0.23 4.99
N ASN A 21 10.19 -1.16 5.62
CA ASN A 21 10.85 -2.25 4.87
C ASN A 21 9.84 -3.22 4.28
N ILE A 22 8.72 -3.46 4.96
CA ILE A 22 7.62 -4.26 4.41
C ILE A 22 7.04 -3.56 3.18
N PHE A 23 6.80 -2.26 3.26
CA PHE A 23 6.31 -1.48 2.12
C PHE A 23 7.28 -1.56 0.95
N LYS A 24 8.57 -1.37 1.21
CA LYS A 24 9.60 -1.46 0.16
C LYS A 24 9.64 -2.84 -0.49
N LYS A 25 9.47 -3.90 0.30
CA LYS A 25 9.39 -5.26 -0.23
C LYS A 25 8.20 -5.41 -1.17
N GLY A 26 7.03 -4.90 -0.77
CA GLY A 26 5.84 -4.93 -1.61
C GLY A 26 6.06 -4.17 -2.91
N LEU A 27 6.61 -2.97 -2.81
CA LEU A 27 6.88 -2.14 -3.98
C LEU A 27 7.85 -2.83 -4.94
N PHE A 28 8.94 -3.39 -4.39
CA PHE A 28 9.95 -4.09 -5.20
C PHE A 28 9.36 -5.30 -5.92
N ASN A 29 8.46 -6.03 -5.28
CA ASN A 29 7.91 -7.27 -5.82
C ASN A 29 6.61 -7.09 -6.59
N SER A 30 6.02 -5.90 -6.61
CA SER A 30 4.68 -5.67 -7.15
C SER A 30 4.50 -6.10 -8.61
N ASP A 31 5.57 -6.06 -9.41
CA ASP A 31 5.51 -6.46 -10.81
C ASP A 31 5.66 -7.96 -11.02
N PHE A 32 5.99 -8.71 -9.97
CA PHE A 32 6.37 -10.12 -10.08
C PHE A 32 5.47 -11.08 -9.33
N VAL A 33 4.57 -10.56 -8.48
CA VAL A 33 3.73 -11.40 -7.61
C VAL A 33 2.26 -11.22 -7.97
N ASN A 34 1.44 -12.22 -7.59
CA ASN A 34 0.01 -12.11 -7.78
C ASN A 34 -0.63 -11.31 -6.64
N GLU A 35 -1.94 -11.10 -6.76
CA GLU A 35 -2.73 -10.31 -5.81
C GLU A 35 -2.57 -10.82 -4.37
N ASN A 36 -2.72 -12.12 -4.16
CA ASN A 36 -2.66 -12.69 -2.82
C ASN A 36 -1.28 -12.55 -2.20
N GLU A 37 -0.24 -12.74 -3.01
CA GLU A 37 1.14 -12.58 -2.53
C GLU A 37 1.43 -11.15 -2.12
N LEU A 38 0.97 -10.17 -2.91
CA LEU A 38 1.19 -8.76 -2.59
C LEU A 38 0.42 -8.36 -1.33
N LEU A 39 -0.82 -8.82 -1.20
CA LEU A 39 -1.61 -8.58 0.01
C LEU A 39 -0.93 -9.19 1.24
N ASP A 40 -0.40 -10.40 1.12
CA ASP A 40 0.30 -11.04 2.24
C ASP A 40 1.52 -10.23 2.67
N ILE A 41 2.28 -9.71 1.70
CA ILE A 41 3.44 -8.86 2.01
C ILE A 41 3.01 -7.59 2.74
N LEU A 42 1.97 -6.93 2.27
CA LEU A 42 1.58 -5.60 2.76
C LEU A 42 0.62 -5.63 3.95
N ASN A 43 -0.01 -6.76 4.24
CA ASN A 43 -1.00 -6.85 5.33
C ASN A 43 -0.52 -6.29 6.67
N PRO A 44 0.72 -6.57 7.13
CA PRO A 44 1.16 -5.99 8.41
C PRO A 44 1.14 -4.47 8.44
N VAL A 45 1.27 -3.83 7.29
CA VAL A 45 1.27 -2.37 7.16
C VAL A 45 -0.15 -1.83 7.00
N ILE A 46 -0.92 -2.41 6.06
CA ILE A 46 -2.24 -1.86 5.74
C ILE A 46 -3.29 -2.20 6.80
N LYS A 47 -3.04 -3.20 7.64
CA LYS A 47 -3.95 -3.58 8.73
C LYS A 47 -3.57 -2.97 10.07
N SER A 48 -2.53 -2.14 10.12
CA SER A 48 -2.06 -1.49 11.35
C SER A 48 -2.28 0.01 11.27
N GLU A 49 -1.90 0.73 12.35
CA GLU A 49 -1.95 2.19 12.39
C GLU A 49 -0.61 2.80 11.95
N SER A 50 0.12 2.10 11.10
CA SER A 50 1.42 2.55 10.62
C SER A 50 1.33 3.84 9.82
N ILE A 51 2.37 4.67 9.93
CA ILE A 51 2.50 5.85 9.07
C ILE A 51 2.67 5.45 7.59
N TRP A 52 3.01 4.19 7.32
CA TRP A 52 3.16 3.67 5.96
C TRP A 52 1.89 3.04 5.40
N LYS A 53 0.82 2.98 6.21
CA LYS A 53 -0.47 2.44 5.75
C LYS A 53 -0.99 3.17 4.50
N PRO A 54 -0.99 4.51 4.44
CA PRO A 54 -1.46 5.20 3.23
C PRO A 54 -0.68 4.79 1.99
N HIS A 55 0.63 4.62 2.12
CA HIS A 55 1.49 4.22 1.01
C HIS A 55 1.18 2.80 0.56
N GLY A 56 0.93 1.90 1.51
CA GLY A 56 0.53 0.52 1.20
C GLY A 56 -0.80 0.45 0.49
N LEU A 57 -1.78 1.23 0.94
CA LEU A 57 -3.09 1.31 0.29
C LEU A 57 -2.97 1.85 -1.13
N TYR A 58 -2.15 2.89 -1.32
CA TYR A 58 -1.93 3.45 -2.64
C TYR A 58 -1.30 2.42 -3.58
N LEU A 59 -0.30 1.69 -3.10
CA LEU A 59 0.35 0.66 -3.89
C LEU A 59 -0.64 -0.43 -4.33
N MET A 60 -1.50 -0.88 -3.40
CA MET A 60 -2.52 -1.87 -3.75
C MET A 60 -3.51 -1.32 -4.77
N ALA A 61 -3.94 -0.07 -4.61
CA ALA A 61 -4.85 0.56 -5.56
C ALA A 61 -4.24 0.61 -6.96
N GLU A 62 -2.98 1.00 -7.06
CA GLU A 62 -2.26 1.04 -8.33
C GLU A 62 -2.12 -0.36 -8.95
N TYR A 63 -1.80 -1.34 -8.11
CA TYR A 63 -1.66 -2.72 -8.56
C TYR A 63 -2.95 -3.23 -9.19
N TYR A 64 -4.08 -3.01 -8.51
CA TYR A 64 -5.36 -3.44 -9.04
C TYR A 64 -5.72 -2.72 -10.33
N PHE A 65 -5.44 -1.42 -10.40
CA PHE A 65 -5.71 -0.62 -11.60
C PHE A 65 -4.91 -1.16 -12.79
N ALA A 66 -3.62 -1.43 -12.59
CA ALA A 66 -2.74 -1.96 -13.64
C ALA A 66 -3.16 -3.34 -14.11
N ASN A 67 -3.85 -4.11 -13.26
CA ASN A 67 -4.30 -5.45 -13.58
C ASN A 67 -5.78 -5.51 -13.99
N ASN A 68 -6.36 -4.37 -14.35
CA ASN A 68 -7.75 -4.26 -14.82
C ASN A 68 -8.80 -4.67 -13.80
N GLN A 69 -8.45 -4.65 -12.52
CA GLN A 69 -9.40 -4.88 -11.44
C GLN A 69 -9.87 -3.54 -10.89
N LYS A 70 -10.60 -2.81 -11.72
CA LYS A 70 -10.93 -1.42 -11.44
C LYS A 70 -11.80 -1.23 -10.20
N GLN A 71 -12.71 -2.17 -9.94
CA GLN A 71 -13.57 -2.06 -8.75
C GLN A 71 -12.74 -2.14 -7.46
N LYS A 72 -11.81 -3.08 -7.39
CA LYS A 72 -10.92 -3.21 -6.23
C LYS A 72 -10.01 -2.00 -6.10
N SER A 73 -9.48 -1.51 -7.23
CA SER A 73 -8.66 -0.31 -7.25
C SER A 73 -9.41 0.88 -6.66
N LYS A 74 -10.65 1.07 -7.11
CA LYS A 74 -11.51 2.16 -6.63
C LYS A 74 -11.74 2.06 -5.13
N GLU A 75 -12.01 0.86 -4.62
CA GLU A 75 -12.23 0.64 -3.19
C GLU A 75 -11.02 1.04 -2.36
N PHE A 76 -9.81 0.69 -2.83
CA PHE A 76 -8.58 1.06 -2.12
C PHE A 76 -8.34 2.57 -2.17
N PHE A 77 -8.59 3.22 -3.31
CA PHE A 77 -8.49 4.68 -3.37
C PHE A 77 -9.50 5.36 -2.46
N GLN A 78 -10.72 4.80 -2.35
CA GLN A 78 -11.73 5.34 -1.43
C GLN A 78 -11.30 5.20 0.02
N GLN A 79 -10.76 4.05 0.41
CA GLN A 79 -10.21 3.86 1.74
C GLN A 79 -9.12 4.90 2.05
N LEU A 80 -8.23 5.11 1.08
CA LEU A 80 -7.13 6.05 1.23
C LEU A 80 -7.64 7.49 1.39
N ALA A 81 -8.62 7.88 0.58
CA ALA A 81 -9.20 9.22 0.64
C ALA A 81 -9.89 9.50 1.97
N ASN A 82 -10.41 8.45 2.62
CA ASN A 82 -11.13 8.57 3.89
C ASN A 82 -10.25 8.34 5.12
N LEU A 83 -8.97 8.13 4.94
CA LEU A 83 -8.05 7.82 6.02
C LEU A 83 -7.70 9.10 6.80
N GLU A 84 -8.04 9.15 8.09
CA GLU A 84 -7.86 10.36 8.88
C GLU A 84 -6.39 10.78 9.05
N ASN A 85 -5.52 9.79 9.19
CA ASN A 85 -4.10 10.03 9.50
C ASN A 85 -3.20 10.13 8.28
N ALA A 86 -3.77 10.10 7.08
CA ALA A 86 -2.98 10.26 5.86
C ALA A 86 -2.66 11.73 5.63
N SER A 87 -1.51 11.99 5.00
CA SER A 87 -1.14 13.36 4.65
C SER A 87 -2.15 13.94 3.65
N GLN A 88 -2.29 15.26 3.67
CA GLN A 88 -3.19 15.93 2.75
C GLN A 88 -2.79 15.66 1.30
N LYS A 89 -1.49 15.58 1.05
CA LYS A 89 -0.97 15.32 -0.30
C LYS A 89 -1.48 13.98 -0.86
N ILE A 90 -1.36 12.91 -0.06
CA ILE A 90 -1.76 11.59 -0.55
C ILE A 90 -3.28 11.46 -0.65
N LYS A 91 -4.03 12.11 0.25
CA LYS A 91 -5.50 12.16 0.17
C LYS A 91 -5.94 12.89 -1.10
N THR A 92 -5.33 14.03 -1.40
CA THR A 92 -5.62 14.80 -2.59
C THR A 92 -5.36 13.99 -3.84
N GLU A 93 -4.26 13.25 -3.87
CA GLU A 93 -3.94 12.37 -4.99
C GLU A 93 -4.98 11.27 -5.15
N ALA A 94 -5.41 10.66 -4.05
CA ALA A 94 -6.45 9.63 -4.10
C ALA A 94 -7.77 10.19 -4.64
N LEU A 95 -8.17 11.36 -4.17
CA LEU A 95 -9.40 12.00 -4.65
C LEU A 95 -9.30 12.34 -6.13
N LYS A 96 -8.14 12.81 -6.58
CA LYS A 96 -7.90 13.09 -7.98
C LYS A 96 -8.04 11.83 -8.83
N ARG A 97 -7.46 10.73 -8.39
CA ARG A 97 -7.55 9.46 -9.11
C ARG A 97 -9.00 8.98 -9.19
N LEU A 98 -9.74 9.10 -8.10
CA LEU A 98 -11.16 8.74 -8.10
C LEU A 98 -11.96 9.56 -9.11
N ARG A 99 -11.69 10.86 -9.19
CA ARG A 99 -12.38 11.74 -10.13
C ARG A 99 -11.99 11.47 -11.58
N VAL A 100 -10.68 11.35 -11.84
CA VAL A 100 -10.16 11.25 -13.20
C VAL A 100 -10.33 9.85 -13.76
N ASP A 101 -9.96 8.84 -12.98
CA ASP A 101 -9.90 7.46 -13.48
C ASP A 101 -11.21 6.69 -13.32
N PHE A 102 -12.07 7.12 -12.40
CA PHE A 102 -13.32 6.39 -12.07
C PHE A 102 -14.58 7.26 -12.19
N GLY A 103 -14.44 8.53 -12.52
CA GLY A 103 -15.57 9.40 -12.76
C GLY A 103 -16.37 9.82 -11.52
N GLU A 104 -15.74 9.83 -10.36
CA GLU A 104 -16.43 10.27 -9.13
C GLU A 104 -16.34 11.77 -8.89
#